data_702e763ddfd0d4baf823b1a60b67ee3d
#
_entry.id   702e763ddfd0d4baf823b1a60b67ee3d
#
_cell.length_a   1.000
_cell.length_b   1.000
_cell.length_c   1.000
_cell.angle_alpha   90.00
_cell.angle_beta   90.00
_cell.angle_gamma   90.00
#
_symmetry.space_group_name_H-M   'P 1'
#
loop_
_entity.id
_entity.type
_entity.pdbx_description
1 polymer ?
#
loop_
_entity_poly.entity_id
_entity_poly.type
_entity_poly.pdbx_seq_one_letter_code
_entity_poly.pdbx_strand_id
1 'polypeptide(L)'
;MEKLDQLSDLIKFKGKINIVDIGANPLLETKHKNKNVGQPEFQNYYKLLEKDYVYLTAFEADENAYNDFLKLNKKNSRCFNYAIGDGSKRKLYITKGSGMISTLEPYKKTFDVFNIYKKQAEVNKTI
;
A
#
# COMPACT_ATOMS: atom_id res chain seq x y z
N MET A 1 5.72 -8.26 17.44
CA MET A 1 5.36 -9.61 16.98
C MET A 1 5.02 -10.51 18.15
N GLU A 2 5.88 -10.59 19.15
CA GLU A 2 5.64 -11.32 20.41
C GLU A 2 4.27 -11.05 21.08
N LYS A 3 3.82 -9.79 21.11
CA LYS A 3 2.52 -9.42 21.73
C LYS A 3 1.30 -9.96 20.98
N LEU A 4 1.37 -10.10 19.67
CA LEU A 4 0.27 -10.68 18.87
C LEU A 4 0.20 -12.19 19.01
N ASP A 5 1.36 -12.85 19.08
CA ASP A 5 1.43 -14.29 19.34
C ASP A 5 0.89 -14.59 20.75
N GLN A 6 1.28 -13.79 21.75
CA GLN A 6 0.74 -13.89 23.12
C GLN A 6 -0.76 -13.67 23.18
N LEU A 7 -1.31 -12.70 22.42
CA LEU A 7 -2.75 -12.45 22.37
C LEU A 7 -3.49 -13.63 21.73
N SER A 8 -2.99 -14.16 20.62
CA SER A 8 -3.55 -15.31 19.92
C SER A 8 -3.62 -16.54 20.83
N ASP A 9 -2.57 -16.79 21.62
CA ASP A 9 -2.51 -17.89 22.57
C ASP A 9 -3.49 -17.68 23.74
N LEU A 10 -3.63 -16.45 24.22
CA LEU A 10 -4.51 -16.07 25.31
C LEU A 10 -5.98 -16.25 24.96
N ILE A 11 -6.39 -15.87 23.74
CA ILE A 11 -7.79 -15.95 23.29
C ILE A 11 -8.11 -17.27 22.59
N LYS A 12 -7.13 -18.18 22.44
CA LYS A 12 -7.27 -19.45 21.71
C LYS A 12 -7.97 -19.28 20.36
N PHE A 13 -7.54 -18.24 19.60
CA PHE A 13 -8.17 -17.88 18.35
C PHE A 13 -8.03 -19.03 17.32
N LYS A 14 -9.17 -19.57 16.91
CA LYS A 14 -9.24 -20.66 15.91
C LYS A 14 -9.73 -20.20 14.54
N GLY A 15 -9.96 -18.90 14.39
CA GLY A 15 -10.49 -18.33 13.16
C GLY A 15 -9.41 -17.94 12.15
N LYS A 16 -9.86 -17.36 11.04
CA LYS A 16 -8.99 -16.72 10.03
C LYS A 16 -9.12 -15.20 10.16
N ILE A 17 -7.99 -14.50 10.08
CA ILE A 17 -7.94 -13.05 10.02
C ILE A 17 -7.81 -12.66 8.55
N ASN A 18 -8.80 -11.95 8.04
CA ASN A 18 -8.74 -11.37 6.70
C ASN A 18 -8.38 -9.90 6.80
N ILE A 19 -7.27 -9.53 6.19
CA ILE A 19 -6.81 -8.16 6.06
C ILE A 19 -7.17 -7.69 4.65
N VAL A 20 -7.73 -6.50 4.54
CA VAL A 20 -7.92 -5.80 3.27
C VAL A 20 -7.03 -4.58 3.26
N ASP A 21 -6.19 -4.45 2.25
CA ASP A 21 -5.30 -3.32 2.05
C ASP A 21 -5.65 -2.60 0.73
N ILE A 22 -5.96 -1.32 0.83
CA ILE A 22 -6.32 -0.48 -0.32
C ILE A 22 -5.21 0.52 -0.55
N GLY A 23 -4.57 0.47 -1.73
CA GLY A 23 -3.35 1.19 -2.04
C GLY A 23 -2.11 0.46 -1.48
N ALA A 24 -2.06 -0.83 -1.72
CA ALA A 24 -1.08 -1.77 -1.16
C ALA A 24 0.30 -1.67 -1.83
N ASN A 25 0.86 -0.45 -1.86
CA ASN A 25 2.18 -0.21 -2.41
C ASN A 25 3.27 -0.69 -1.43
N PRO A 26 4.05 -1.73 -1.74
CA PRO A 26 5.06 -2.27 -0.86
C PRO A 26 6.30 -1.37 -0.70
N LEU A 27 6.38 -0.26 -1.46
CA LEU A 27 7.47 0.72 -1.41
C LEU A 27 8.86 0.09 -1.58
N LEU A 28 8.99 -0.98 -2.38
CA LEU A 28 10.26 -1.70 -2.58
C LEU A 28 11.34 -0.82 -3.21
N GLU A 29 10.93 0.15 -4.04
CA GLU A 29 11.85 1.07 -4.73
C GLU A 29 12.22 2.31 -3.94
N THR A 30 11.71 2.50 -2.73
CA THR A 30 12.17 3.61 -1.92
C THR A 30 13.64 3.38 -1.54
N LYS A 31 14.53 3.66 -2.49
CA LYS A 31 15.98 3.84 -2.31
C LYS A 31 16.28 5.05 -1.41
N HIS A 32 15.48 5.26 -0.39
CA HIS A 32 15.83 6.17 0.66
C HIS A 32 16.96 5.54 1.46
N LYS A 33 18.18 5.77 0.98
CA LYS A 33 19.44 5.48 1.69
C LYS A 33 19.52 6.20 3.06
N ASN A 34 18.51 6.94 3.45
CA ASN A 34 18.39 7.53 4.77
C ASN A 34 17.83 6.47 5.73
N LYS A 35 18.76 5.76 6.36
CA LYS A 35 18.52 4.79 7.45
C LYS A 35 17.70 5.34 8.64
N ASN A 36 17.36 6.63 8.64
CA ASN A 36 16.63 7.31 9.71
C ASN A 36 15.15 7.60 9.38
N VAL A 37 14.71 7.36 8.16
CA VAL A 37 13.27 7.31 7.89
C VAL A 37 12.84 5.92 8.31
N GLY A 38 12.18 5.80 9.46
CA GLY A 38 11.70 4.53 9.99
C GLY A 38 11.02 3.76 8.86
N GLN A 39 11.35 2.47 8.74
CA GLN A 39 10.62 1.62 7.79
C GLN A 39 9.14 1.81 8.08
N PRO A 40 8.31 2.08 7.07
CA PRO A 40 6.90 2.30 7.33
C PRO A 40 6.38 1.14 8.17
N GLU A 41 5.71 1.45 9.26
CA GLU A 41 5.12 0.43 10.15
C GLU A 41 4.21 -0.52 9.38
N PHE A 42 3.74 -0.08 8.22
CA PHE A 42 2.96 -0.85 7.25
C PHE A 42 3.62 -2.14 6.77
N GLN A 43 4.95 -2.21 6.69
CA GLN A 43 5.61 -3.47 6.32
C GLN A 43 5.53 -4.54 7.41
N ASN A 44 5.18 -4.17 8.63
CA ASN A 44 5.12 -5.13 9.73
C ASN A 44 3.98 -6.14 9.57
N TYR A 45 2.87 -5.78 8.94
CA TYR A 45 1.78 -6.73 8.73
C TYR A 45 2.12 -7.81 7.69
N TYR A 46 3.04 -7.56 6.75
CA TYR A 46 3.52 -8.61 5.83
C TYR A 46 4.17 -9.79 6.58
N LYS A 47 4.74 -9.56 7.76
CA LYS A 47 5.26 -10.62 8.62
C LYS A 47 4.14 -11.50 9.19
N LEU A 48 2.94 -10.94 9.34
CA LEU A 48 1.78 -11.70 9.80
C LEU A 48 1.31 -12.72 8.74
N LEU A 49 1.61 -12.49 7.46
CA LEU A 49 1.25 -13.42 6.39
C LEU A 49 2.04 -14.74 6.44
N GLU A 50 3.04 -14.83 7.30
CA GLU A 50 3.72 -16.09 7.60
C GLU A 50 2.87 -17.00 8.51
N LYS A 51 1.84 -16.44 9.13
CA LYS A 51 0.89 -17.19 9.96
C LYS A 51 -0.22 -17.78 9.08
N ASP A 52 -0.47 -19.06 9.21
CA ASP A 52 -1.45 -19.78 8.39
C ASP A 52 -2.91 -19.32 8.57
N TYR A 53 -3.19 -18.58 9.62
CA TYR A 53 -4.52 -18.02 9.91
C TYR A 53 -4.72 -16.57 9.43
N VAL A 54 -3.71 -15.95 8.80
CA VAL A 54 -3.79 -14.58 8.27
C VAL A 54 -3.83 -14.61 6.75
N TYR A 55 -4.79 -13.88 6.18
CA TYR A 55 -4.96 -13.74 4.73
C TYR A 55 -5.03 -12.26 4.36
N LEU A 56 -4.33 -11.87 3.30
CA LEU A 56 -4.35 -10.53 2.76
C LEU A 56 -5.03 -10.50 1.39
N THR A 57 -5.99 -9.61 1.25
CA THR A 57 -6.52 -9.20 -0.04
C THR A 57 -6.12 -7.74 -0.27
N ALA A 58 -5.28 -7.51 -1.26
CA ALA A 58 -4.72 -6.21 -1.57
C ALA A 58 -5.29 -5.66 -2.88
N PHE A 59 -5.39 -4.34 -2.96
CA PHE A 59 -5.77 -3.61 -4.17
C PHE A 59 -4.75 -2.51 -4.42
N GLU A 60 -4.15 -2.49 -5.61
CA GLU A 60 -3.19 -1.47 -6.01
C GLU A 60 -3.45 -1.04 -7.45
N ALA A 61 -3.68 0.24 -7.65
CA ALA A 61 -4.04 0.80 -8.95
C ALA A 61 -2.80 1.12 -9.81
N ASP A 62 -1.66 1.40 -9.20
CA ASP A 62 -0.40 1.58 -9.91
C ASP A 62 0.16 0.23 -10.34
N GLU A 63 0.32 0.05 -11.65
CA GLU A 63 0.83 -1.20 -12.23
C GLU A 63 2.24 -1.56 -11.75
N ASN A 64 3.10 -0.57 -11.53
CA ASN A 64 4.46 -0.81 -11.04
C ASN A 64 4.43 -1.30 -9.58
N ALA A 65 3.66 -0.62 -8.73
CA ALA A 65 3.50 -1.01 -7.34
C ALA A 65 2.80 -2.37 -7.20
N TYR A 66 1.81 -2.65 -8.05
CA TYR A 66 1.20 -3.97 -8.16
C TYR A 66 2.21 -5.06 -8.51
N ASN A 67 3.05 -4.82 -9.53
CA ASN A 67 4.10 -5.76 -9.92
C ASN A 67 5.14 -5.97 -8.81
N ASP A 68 5.46 -4.91 -8.06
CA ASP A 68 6.33 -5.02 -6.89
C ASP A 68 5.68 -5.81 -5.76
N PHE A 69 4.37 -5.67 -5.56
CA PHE A 69 3.64 -6.51 -4.62
C PHE A 69 3.74 -8.00 -4.99
N LEU A 70 3.58 -8.34 -6.27
CA LEU A 70 3.69 -9.74 -6.72
C LEU A 70 5.08 -10.34 -6.45
N LYS A 71 6.14 -9.53 -6.50
CA LYS A 71 7.52 -9.97 -6.18
C LYS A 71 7.68 -10.40 -4.71
N LEU A 72 6.82 -9.92 -3.81
CA LEU A 72 6.85 -10.36 -2.40
C LEU A 72 6.54 -11.84 -2.24
N ASN A 73 5.77 -12.42 -3.18
CA ASN A 73 5.43 -13.84 -3.24
C ASN A 73 4.97 -14.43 -1.89
N LYS A 74 4.09 -13.73 -1.18
CA LYS A 74 3.60 -14.16 0.13
C LYS A 74 2.45 -15.17 -0.04
N LYS A 75 2.59 -16.35 0.57
CA LYS A 75 1.68 -17.51 0.45
C LYS A 75 0.21 -17.16 0.70
N ASN A 76 -0.07 -16.35 1.71
CA ASN A 76 -1.42 -16.03 2.15
C ASN A 76 -1.85 -14.62 1.68
N SER A 77 -1.45 -14.23 0.48
CA SER A 77 -1.82 -12.93 -0.09
C SER A 77 -2.26 -13.04 -1.54
N ARG A 78 -3.14 -12.13 -1.91
CA ARG A 78 -3.50 -11.86 -3.31
C ARG A 78 -3.61 -10.36 -3.50
N CYS A 79 -3.19 -9.89 -4.66
CA CYS A 79 -3.34 -8.49 -5.04
C CYS A 79 -4.14 -8.40 -6.34
N PHE A 80 -4.95 -7.36 -6.44
CA PHE A 80 -5.69 -7.02 -7.64
C PHE A 80 -5.22 -5.65 -8.14
N ASN A 81 -4.96 -5.54 -9.44
CA ASN A 81 -4.61 -4.26 -10.04
C ASN A 81 -5.87 -3.44 -10.36
N TYR A 82 -6.52 -2.95 -9.31
CA TYR A 82 -7.73 -2.15 -9.38
C TYR A 82 -7.68 -0.96 -8.42
N ALA A 83 -8.26 0.15 -8.85
CA ALA A 83 -8.67 1.22 -7.95
C ALA A 83 -10.00 0.86 -7.31
N ILE A 84 -10.10 1.01 -5.99
CA ILE A 84 -11.35 0.81 -5.26
C ILE A 84 -12.14 2.10 -5.25
N GLY A 85 -13.42 2.02 -5.58
CA GLY A 85 -14.34 3.15 -5.63
C GLY A 85 -15.81 2.71 -5.60
N ASP A 86 -16.69 3.62 -5.93
CA ASP A 86 -18.15 3.42 -5.96
C ASP A 86 -18.65 2.72 -7.23
N GLY A 87 -17.75 2.21 -8.07
CA GLY A 87 -18.07 1.60 -9.37
C GLY A 87 -18.32 2.58 -10.51
N SER A 88 -18.33 3.88 -10.25
CA SER A 88 -18.43 4.90 -11.30
C SER A 88 -17.12 5.01 -12.09
N LYS A 89 -17.24 5.33 -13.39
CA LYS A 89 -16.07 5.62 -14.22
C LYS A 89 -15.40 6.90 -13.74
N ARG A 90 -14.13 6.80 -13.34
CA ARG A 90 -13.33 7.94 -12.87
C ARG A 90 -11.97 7.93 -13.56
N LYS A 91 -11.38 9.12 -13.66
CA LYS A 91 -9.98 9.25 -14.05
C LYS A 91 -9.10 8.91 -12.85
N LEU A 92 -8.01 8.21 -13.10
CA LEU A 92 -6.96 8.00 -12.09
C LEU A 92 -5.73 8.83 -12.50
N TYR A 93 -5.32 9.71 -11.62
CA TYR A 93 -4.14 10.56 -11.81
C TYR A 93 -2.91 9.87 -11.24
N ILE A 94 -2.04 9.40 -12.11
CA ILE A 94 -0.76 8.79 -11.75
C ILE A 94 0.26 9.91 -11.61
N THR A 95 0.71 10.16 -10.41
CA THR A 95 1.67 11.21 -10.08
C THR A 95 3.10 10.67 -10.01
N LYS A 96 4.09 11.56 -10.00
CA LYS A 96 5.50 11.18 -9.81
C LYS A 96 5.76 10.58 -8.42
N GLY A 97 5.01 10.99 -7.41
CA GLY A 97 5.05 10.41 -6.09
C GLY A 97 4.06 9.25 -5.98
N SER A 98 4.55 8.03 -5.83
CA SER A 98 3.72 6.82 -5.78
C SER A 98 2.64 6.83 -4.68
N GLY A 99 2.85 7.59 -3.61
CA GLY A 99 1.87 7.75 -2.53
C GLY A 99 0.77 8.80 -2.80
N MET A 100 0.75 9.43 -3.97
CA MET A 100 -0.19 10.50 -4.32
C MET A 100 -1.12 10.16 -5.48
N ILE A 101 -1.17 8.89 -5.89
CA ILE A 101 -2.06 8.41 -6.94
C ILE A 101 -3.50 8.47 -6.44
N SER A 102 -4.38 9.12 -7.18
CA SER A 102 -5.74 9.40 -6.74
C SER A 102 -6.71 9.58 -7.89
N THR A 103 -8.00 9.38 -7.62
CA THR A 103 -9.07 9.82 -8.52
C THR A 103 -9.39 11.31 -8.40
N LEU A 104 -8.79 12.00 -7.45
CA LEU A 104 -8.85 13.45 -7.31
C LEU A 104 -7.64 14.06 -8.00
N GLU A 105 -7.91 15.07 -8.86
CA GLU A 105 -6.84 15.83 -9.50
C GLU A 105 -6.03 16.60 -8.46
N PRO A 106 -4.69 16.51 -8.48
CA PRO A 106 -3.87 17.27 -7.56
C PRO A 106 -4.09 18.77 -7.68
N TYR A 107 -4.51 19.42 -6.59
CA TYR A 107 -4.73 20.86 -6.57
C TYR A 107 -3.40 21.61 -6.48
N LYS A 108 -2.93 22.07 -7.64
CA LYS A 108 -1.60 22.68 -7.81
C LYS A 108 -1.27 23.78 -6.79
N LYS A 109 -2.23 24.67 -6.50
CA LYS A 109 -2.00 25.78 -5.55
C LYS A 109 -1.60 25.31 -4.15
N THR A 110 -2.18 24.20 -3.68
CA THR A 110 -1.79 23.60 -2.38
C THR A 110 -0.37 23.08 -2.43
N PHE A 111 -0.01 22.36 -3.49
CA PHE A 111 1.32 21.77 -3.60
C PHE A 111 2.42 22.80 -3.89
N ASP A 112 2.08 23.95 -4.48
CA ASP A 112 3.03 25.05 -4.69
C ASP A 112 3.52 25.66 -3.36
N VAL A 113 2.73 25.56 -2.29
CA VAL A 113 3.13 26.00 -0.93
C VAL A 113 4.13 25.03 -0.29
N PHE A 114 4.07 23.74 -0.64
CA PHE A 114 4.89 22.69 -0.06
C PHE A 114 5.95 22.20 -1.06
N ASN A 115 7.10 22.87 -1.12
CA ASN A 115 8.17 22.59 -2.09
C ASN A 115 8.56 21.10 -2.21
N ILE A 116 8.51 20.37 -1.10
CA ILE A 116 8.85 18.93 -1.07
C ILE A 116 7.84 18.11 -1.90
N TYR A 117 6.57 18.47 -1.85
CA TYR A 117 5.51 17.70 -2.51
C TYR A 117 5.19 18.17 -3.93
N LYS A 118 5.64 19.38 -4.32
CA LYS A 118 5.38 19.97 -5.63
C LYS A 118 5.75 19.03 -6.77
N LYS A 119 6.98 18.49 -6.75
CA LYS A 119 7.44 17.55 -7.78
C LYS A 119 6.75 16.20 -7.71
N GLN A 120 6.39 15.75 -6.52
CA GLN A 120 5.71 14.46 -6.32
C GLN A 120 4.27 14.50 -6.80
N ALA A 121 3.60 15.66 -6.70
CA ALA A 121 2.22 15.85 -7.14
C ALA A 121 2.07 16.07 -8.65
N GLU A 122 3.17 16.19 -9.41
CA GLU A 122 3.11 16.30 -10.86
C GLU A 122 2.49 15.03 -11.47
N VAL A 123 1.43 15.22 -12.27
CA VAL A 123 0.76 14.12 -12.96
C VAL A 123 1.61 13.66 -14.15
N ASN A 124 1.98 12.39 -14.14
CA ASN A 124 2.71 11.74 -15.24
C ASN A 124 1.75 11.19 -16.30
N LYS A 125 0.63 10.63 -15.84
CA LYS A 125 -0.32 9.93 -16.69
C LYS A 125 -1.72 9.99 -16.08
N THR A 126 -2.72 10.03 -16.91
CA THR A 126 -4.13 9.87 -16.53
C THR A 126 -4.69 8.64 -17.25
N ILE A 127 -5.36 7.78 -16.54
CA ILE A 127 -6.02 6.57 -17.08
C ILE A 127 -7.46 6.50 -16.63
#